data_2ab17ccf60dc258fe23fae82ace4095a
#
_entry.id   2ab17ccf60dc258fe23fae82ace4095a
#
_cell.length_a   1.000
_cell.length_b   1.000
_cell.length_c   1.000
_cell.angle_alpha   90.00
_cell.angle_beta   90.00
_cell.angle_gamma   90.00
#
_symmetry.space_group_name_H-M   'P 1'
#
loop_
_entity.id
_entity.type
_entity.pdbx_description
1 polymer ?
#
loop_
_entity_poly.entity_id
_entity_poly.type
_entity_poly.pdbx_seq_one_letter_code
_entity_poly.pdbx_strand_id
1 'polypeptide(L)'
;MTHETTWRPHGTHGKLSPAREAALPESAFAFPSHRMLPLTDEGYVRIAIDGFAEVEGASDEDRELAFANIQRAAAFYRVPMTETDWRQFGTRKMKPRYQRERM
;
A
#
# COMPACT_ATOMS: atom_id res chain seq x y z
N MET A 1 1.84 -20.18 -3.23
CA MET A 1 2.45 -19.59 -4.28
C MET A 1 2.52 -18.14 -4.14
N THR A 2 3.62 -17.54 -4.43
CA THR A 2 3.79 -16.16 -4.27
C THR A 2 3.45 -15.43 -5.51
N HIS A 3 2.85 -14.27 -5.41
CA HIS A 3 2.59 -13.46 -6.55
C HIS A 3 3.85 -12.76 -6.98
N GLU A 4 4.00 -12.58 -8.26
CA GLU A 4 5.06 -11.79 -8.76
C GLU A 4 4.69 -10.38 -8.53
N THR A 5 5.57 -9.56 -7.99
CA THR A 5 5.27 -8.16 -7.76
C THR A 5 5.39 -7.38 -9.05
N THR A 6 4.63 -6.29 -9.14
CA THR A 6 4.71 -5.40 -10.27
C THR A 6 5.35 -4.08 -9.87
N TRP A 7 5.59 -3.87 -8.59
CA TRP A 7 6.15 -2.60 -8.11
C TRP A 7 7.63 -2.47 -8.45
N ARG A 8 8.01 -1.25 -8.82
CA ARG A 8 9.41 -0.94 -9.04
C ARG A 8 9.71 0.39 -8.41
N PRO A 9 10.93 0.61 -7.94
CA PRO A 9 11.28 1.88 -7.32
C PRO A 9 11.31 3.00 -8.34
N HIS A 10 10.96 4.20 -7.89
CA HIS A 10 10.99 5.39 -8.72
C HIS A 10 11.75 6.46 -7.96
N GLY A 11 12.29 7.40 -8.67
CA GLY A 11 13.11 8.42 -8.05
C GLY A 11 12.36 9.59 -7.46
N THR A 12 11.03 9.52 -7.40
CA THR A 12 10.22 10.59 -6.87
C THR A 12 10.05 10.46 -5.38
N HIS A 13 10.33 11.53 -4.65
CA HIS A 13 10.17 11.51 -3.20
C HIS A 13 9.37 12.70 -2.77
N GLY A 14 8.81 12.63 -1.60
CA GLY A 14 8.03 13.70 -1.01
C GLY A 14 6.60 13.72 -1.49
N LYS A 15 5.88 14.73 -1.07
CA LYS A 15 4.46 14.79 -1.34
C LYS A 15 4.17 14.86 -2.83
N LEU A 16 3.23 14.04 -3.28
CA LEU A 16 2.85 14.01 -4.68
C LEU A 16 1.71 14.98 -4.94
N SER A 17 1.86 15.84 -5.93
CA SER A 17 0.73 16.63 -6.39
C SER A 17 -0.15 15.74 -7.24
N PRO A 18 -1.41 16.12 -7.49
CA PRO A 18 -2.25 15.34 -8.38
C PRO A 18 -1.64 15.12 -9.76
N ALA A 19 -0.96 16.14 -10.28
CA ALA A 19 -0.36 16.02 -11.59
C ALA A 19 0.81 15.04 -11.58
N ARG A 20 1.61 15.05 -10.53
CA ARG A 20 2.72 14.13 -10.44
C ARG A 20 2.25 12.71 -10.24
N GLU A 21 1.20 12.54 -9.44
CA GLU A 21 0.66 11.22 -9.24
C GLU A 21 0.08 10.68 -10.54
N ALA A 22 -0.60 11.53 -11.31
CA ALA A 22 -1.17 11.09 -12.58
C ALA A 22 -0.09 10.69 -13.58
N ALA A 23 1.09 11.25 -13.42
CA ALA A 23 2.21 10.94 -14.35
C ALA A 23 2.97 9.67 -13.96
N LEU A 24 2.70 9.07 -12.78
CA LEU A 24 3.41 7.89 -12.38
C LEU A 24 2.96 6.69 -13.19
N PRO A 25 3.88 5.78 -13.52
CA PRO A 25 3.48 4.55 -14.19
C PRO A 25 2.77 3.62 -13.21
N GLU A 26 2.05 2.65 -13.73
CA GLU A 26 1.34 1.71 -12.88
C GLU A 26 2.26 0.98 -11.92
N SER A 27 3.50 0.79 -12.29
CA SER A 27 4.46 0.09 -11.44
C SER A 27 4.81 0.85 -10.17
N ALA A 28 4.35 2.09 -10.02
CA ALA A 28 4.56 2.84 -8.79
C ALA A 28 3.51 2.54 -7.73
N PHE A 29 2.43 1.85 -8.07
CA PHE A 29 1.29 1.69 -7.18
C PHE A 29 1.19 0.30 -6.59
N ALA A 30 0.62 0.20 -5.38
CA ALA A 30 0.31 -1.09 -4.79
C ALA A 30 -0.76 -1.80 -5.61
N PHE A 31 -1.83 -1.06 -5.95
CA PHE A 31 -2.89 -1.59 -6.81
C PHE A 31 -2.71 -0.99 -8.20
N PRO A 32 -1.90 -1.61 -9.06
CA PRO A 32 -1.56 -0.96 -10.33
C PRO A 32 -2.75 -0.72 -11.26
N SER A 33 -3.66 -1.66 -11.37
CA SER A 33 -4.78 -1.48 -12.28
C SER A 33 -5.77 -0.45 -11.78
N HIS A 34 -5.83 -0.20 -10.47
CA HIS A 34 -6.71 0.79 -9.90
C HIS A 34 -5.98 2.12 -9.68
N ARG A 35 -4.69 2.13 -9.85
CA ARG A 35 -3.84 3.28 -9.60
C ARG A 35 -4.07 3.84 -8.20
N MET A 36 -4.00 2.96 -7.21
CA MET A 36 -4.22 3.34 -5.82
C MET A 36 -3.00 3.01 -4.99
N LEU A 37 -2.75 3.80 -3.99
CA LEU A 37 -1.68 3.65 -3.00
C LEU A 37 -0.30 3.69 -3.67
N PRO A 38 0.16 4.89 -4.06
CA PRO A 38 1.51 5.01 -4.63
C PRO A 38 2.55 4.66 -3.58
N LEU A 39 3.64 4.04 -4.00
CA LEU A 39 4.68 3.57 -3.11
C LEU A 39 6.00 4.17 -3.54
N THR A 40 6.08 5.50 -3.53
CA THR A 40 7.23 6.18 -4.09
C THR A 40 8.30 6.50 -3.04
N ASP A 41 7.97 6.44 -1.76
CA ASP A 41 8.97 6.60 -0.71
C ASP A 41 8.45 5.98 0.58
N GLU A 42 9.25 6.06 1.66
CA GLU A 42 8.86 5.38 2.87
C GLU A 42 7.60 5.98 3.48
N GLY A 43 7.38 7.27 3.33
CA GLY A 43 6.17 7.88 3.85
C GLY A 43 4.94 7.33 3.17
N TYR A 44 5.00 7.17 1.85
CA TYR A 44 3.88 6.62 1.11
C TYR A 44 3.67 5.13 1.39
N VAL A 45 4.74 4.40 1.68
CA VAL A 45 4.58 3.01 2.08
C VAL A 45 3.79 2.93 3.39
N ARG A 46 4.09 3.81 4.35
CA ARG A 46 3.35 3.81 5.60
C ARG A 46 1.90 4.20 5.40
N ILE A 47 1.63 5.17 4.54
CA ILE A 47 0.27 5.56 4.21
C ILE A 47 -0.46 4.39 3.56
N ALA A 48 0.22 3.64 2.71
CA ALA A 48 -0.40 2.50 2.04
C ALA A 48 -0.78 1.41 3.04
N ILE A 49 0.07 1.15 4.01
CA ILE A 49 -0.22 0.16 5.01
C ILE A 49 -1.47 0.57 5.80
N ASP A 50 -1.57 1.84 6.16
CA ASP A 50 -2.71 2.31 6.90
C ASP A 50 -3.98 2.38 6.07
N GLY A 51 -3.88 2.65 4.80
CA GLY A 51 -5.05 2.83 3.94
C GLY A 51 -5.48 1.61 3.17
N PHE A 52 -4.74 0.52 3.29
CA PHE A 52 -5.02 -0.67 2.47
C PHE A 52 -6.46 -1.16 2.61
N ALA A 53 -6.95 -1.23 3.84
CA ALA A 53 -8.27 -1.78 4.08
C ALA A 53 -9.39 -0.90 3.53
N GLU A 54 -9.05 0.34 3.19
CA GLU A 54 -10.07 1.25 2.69
C GLU A 54 -10.21 1.27 1.18
N VAL A 55 -9.38 0.55 0.47
CA VAL A 55 -9.47 0.50 -0.98
C VAL A 55 -10.67 -0.36 -1.36
N GLU A 56 -11.60 0.23 -2.11
CA GLU A 56 -12.80 -0.47 -2.50
C GLU A 56 -12.72 -0.95 -3.92
N GLY A 57 -13.50 -1.94 -4.25
CA GLY A 57 -13.58 -2.42 -5.62
C GLY A 57 -12.46 -3.37 -6.02
N ALA A 58 -11.61 -3.75 -5.09
CA ALA A 58 -10.50 -4.65 -5.40
C ALA A 58 -10.89 -6.08 -5.08
N SER A 59 -10.48 -7.00 -5.92
CA SER A 59 -10.72 -8.42 -5.67
C SER A 59 -9.69 -8.93 -4.68
N ASP A 60 -9.88 -10.14 -4.20
CA ASP A 60 -8.89 -10.76 -3.33
C ASP A 60 -7.56 -10.91 -4.06
N GLU A 61 -7.61 -11.22 -5.35
CA GLU A 61 -6.41 -11.34 -6.13
C GLU A 61 -5.69 -10.01 -6.22
N ASP A 62 -6.42 -8.92 -6.40
CA ASP A 62 -5.84 -7.59 -6.41
C ASP A 62 -5.20 -7.28 -5.07
N ARG A 63 -5.82 -7.69 -3.98
CA ARG A 63 -5.28 -7.45 -2.65
C ARG A 63 -4.04 -8.27 -2.39
N GLU A 64 -3.97 -9.47 -2.92
CA GLU A 64 -2.77 -10.28 -2.77
C GLU A 64 -1.60 -9.63 -3.49
N LEU A 65 -1.83 -9.15 -4.69
CA LEU A 65 -0.78 -8.49 -5.44
C LEU A 65 -0.36 -7.20 -4.74
N ALA A 66 -1.34 -6.42 -4.29
CA ALA A 66 -1.03 -5.17 -3.62
C ALA A 66 -0.22 -5.40 -2.36
N PHE A 67 -0.54 -6.43 -1.61
CA PHE A 67 0.20 -6.75 -0.40
C PHE A 67 1.64 -7.11 -0.75
N ALA A 68 1.84 -7.91 -1.77
CA ALA A 68 3.18 -8.28 -2.20
C ALA A 68 3.97 -7.05 -2.65
N ASN A 69 3.31 -6.13 -3.34
CA ASN A 69 3.95 -4.89 -3.77
C ASN A 69 4.36 -4.03 -2.56
N ILE A 70 3.49 -3.95 -1.56
CA ILE A 70 3.80 -3.20 -0.36
C ILE A 70 4.96 -3.84 0.38
N GLN A 71 4.98 -5.17 0.47
CA GLN A 71 6.08 -5.84 1.13
C GLN A 71 7.40 -5.55 0.44
N ARG A 72 7.39 -5.55 -0.89
CA ARG A 72 8.60 -5.28 -1.63
C ARG A 72 9.06 -3.84 -1.42
N ALA A 73 8.15 -2.89 -1.49
CA ALA A 73 8.50 -1.50 -1.30
C ALA A 73 8.95 -1.24 0.14
N ALA A 74 8.31 -1.88 1.10
CA ALA A 74 8.69 -1.72 2.51
C ALA A 74 10.11 -2.21 2.72
N ALA A 75 10.46 -3.33 2.12
CA ALA A 75 11.83 -3.83 2.23
C ALA A 75 12.81 -2.88 1.58
N PHE A 76 12.46 -2.33 0.44
CA PHE A 76 13.34 -1.43 -0.30
C PHE A 76 13.58 -0.15 0.50
N TYR A 77 12.55 0.42 1.09
CA TYR A 77 12.67 1.66 1.84
C TYR A 77 12.87 1.44 3.34
N ARG A 78 13.01 0.18 3.74
CA ARG A 78 13.29 -0.19 5.14
C ARG A 78 12.19 0.25 6.10
N VAL A 79 10.96 0.05 5.69
CA VAL A 79 9.80 0.30 6.54
C VAL A 79 9.45 -1.02 7.22
N PRO A 80 9.42 -1.07 8.53
CA PRO A 80 9.10 -2.33 9.21
C PRO A 80 7.66 -2.77 8.96
N MET A 81 7.48 -4.03 8.71
CA MET A 81 6.17 -4.61 8.52
C MET A 81 6.11 -5.91 9.26
N THR A 82 5.08 -6.09 10.07
CA THR A 82 4.91 -7.34 10.79
C THR A 82 3.82 -8.20 10.19
N GLU A 83 3.00 -7.64 9.32
CA GLU A 83 1.92 -8.37 8.70
C GLU A 83 2.45 -9.38 7.71
N THR A 84 1.82 -10.55 7.64
CA THR A 84 2.19 -11.58 6.69
C THR A 84 1.04 -11.91 5.75
N ASP A 85 -0.10 -11.26 5.94
CA ASP A 85 -1.27 -11.50 5.12
C ASP A 85 -2.05 -10.20 5.05
N TRP A 86 -2.61 -9.87 3.89
CA TRP A 86 -3.30 -8.60 3.72
C TRP A 86 -4.53 -8.45 4.63
N ARG A 87 -5.09 -9.55 5.08
CA ARG A 87 -6.27 -9.47 5.94
C ARG A 87 -5.94 -8.89 7.29
N GLN A 88 -4.70 -8.93 7.68
CA GLN A 88 -4.26 -8.37 8.95
C GLN A 88 -4.30 -6.86 8.94
N PHE A 89 -4.23 -6.23 7.79
CA PHE A 89 -4.31 -4.79 7.70
C PHE A 89 -5.67 -4.29 8.21
N GLY A 90 -6.73 -4.99 7.84
CA GLY A 90 -8.05 -4.60 8.31
C GLY A 90 -8.20 -4.68 9.79
N THR A 91 -7.69 -5.75 10.38
CA THR A 91 -7.74 -5.92 11.80
C THR A 91 -6.97 -4.83 12.51
N ARG A 92 -5.76 -4.56 12.01
CA ARG A 92 -4.93 -3.56 12.59
C ARG A 92 -5.61 -2.21 12.58
N LYS A 93 -6.23 -1.83 11.50
CA LYS A 93 -6.82 -0.55 11.40
C LYS A 93 -8.03 -0.39 12.26
N MET A 94 -8.84 -1.37 12.39
CA MET A 94 -10.02 -1.27 13.13
C MET A 94 -9.81 -1.19 14.60
N LYS A 95 -8.86 -1.88 15.11
CA LYS A 95 -8.63 -1.88 16.51
C LYS A 95 -8.47 -0.55 17.15
N PRO A 96 -7.56 0.25 16.77
CA PRO A 96 -7.34 1.51 17.40
C PRO A 96 -8.51 2.47 17.30
N ARG A 97 -9.18 2.45 16.17
CA ARG A 97 -10.19 3.34 16.01
C ARG A 97 -11.32 3.05 16.88
N TYR A 98 -11.67 1.84 17.04
CA TYR A 98 -12.72 1.50 17.81
C TYR A 98 -12.52 1.86 19.21
N GLN A 99 -11.38 1.67 19.73
CA GLN A 99 -11.13 1.96 21.02
C GLN A 99 -11.33 3.33 21.38
N ARG A 100 -10.98 4.23 20.54
CA ARG A 100 -11.10 5.56 20.80
C ARG A 100 -12.49 5.99 20.82
N GLU A 101 -13.26 5.51 19.98
CA GLU A 101 -14.52 5.94 19.87
C GLU A 101 -15.44 5.46 20.87
N ARG A 102 -15.15 4.43 21.50
CA ARG A 102 -15.97 3.95 22.37
C ARG A 102 -16.13 4.63 23.53
N MET A 103 -15.52 5.41 23.84
CA MET A 103 -15.61 6.01 25.00
C MET A 103 -16.63 6.73 25.26
#